data_2203649ffb6c8faffd9f480f371c09ca
#
_entry.id   2203649ffb6c8faffd9f480f371c09ca
#
_cell.length_a   1.000
_cell.length_b   1.000
_cell.length_c   1.000
_cell.angle_alpha   90.00
_cell.angle_beta   90.00
_cell.angle_gamma   90.00
#
_symmetry.space_group_name_H-M   'P 1'
#
loop_
_entity.id
_entity.type
_entity.pdbx_description
1 polymer ?
#
loop_
_entity_poly.entity_id
_entity_poly.type
_entity_poly.pdbx_seq_one_letter_code
_entity_poly.pdbx_strand_id
1 'polypeptide(L)'
;MMARDRSVVPRDEALRHELIRRAAEPAAPGNADRLWDVLDEYEAWPGFRLVDVDGEHAAWLIAQLGDTELQRRCLEHLEAAVDWGDAPPGHYACLVDRVRMAEGRPQLYGSQFVVAAGGALVPWPIERPETVDVRRARMGMQPLAVQQTAMEAEYRDHGAPCWPVTSPHPG
;
A
#
# COMPACT_ATOMS: atom_id res chain seq x y z
N MET A 1 4.25 -13.59 32.43
CA MET A 1 4.10 -13.61 30.97
C MET A 1 2.67 -14.03 30.68
N MET A 2 1.75 -13.05 30.56
CA MET A 2 0.34 -13.33 30.31
C MET A 2 0.18 -13.65 28.82
N ALA A 3 -0.25 -14.85 28.52
CA ALA A 3 -0.74 -15.24 27.20
C ALA A 3 -1.93 -14.32 26.87
N ARG A 4 -1.77 -13.39 25.93
CA ARG A 4 -2.89 -12.62 25.40
C ARG A 4 -3.81 -13.60 24.68
N ASP A 5 -5.04 -13.66 25.16
CA ASP A 5 -6.13 -14.41 24.58
C ASP A 5 -6.21 -14.05 23.08
N ARG A 6 -5.88 -15.02 22.23
CA ARG A 6 -6.10 -14.93 20.79
C ARG A 6 -7.58 -15.23 20.59
N SER A 7 -8.44 -14.27 20.94
CA SER A 7 -9.83 -14.34 20.48
C SER A 7 -9.79 -14.42 18.96
N VAL A 8 -10.18 -15.57 18.44
CA VAL A 8 -10.31 -15.81 17.01
C VAL A 8 -11.36 -14.82 16.50
N VAL A 9 -10.92 -13.74 15.88
CA VAL A 9 -11.83 -12.87 15.14
C VAL A 9 -12.48 -13.77 14.09
N PRO A 10 -13.81 -13.92 14.09
CA PRO A 10 -14.46 -14.76 13.10
C PRO A 10 -14.19 -14.16 11.72
N ARG A 11 -13.72 -15.02 10.81
CA ARG A 11 -13.47 -14.63 9.41
C ARG A 11 -14.76 -14.12 8.79
N ASP A 12 -14.71 -12.95 8.14
CA ASP A 12 -15.83 -12.39 7.40
C ASP A 12 -15.68 -12.69 5.90
N GLU A 13 -16.23 -13.82 5.47
CA GLU A 13 -16.20 -14.24 4.07
C GLU A 13 -17.03 -13.31 3.16
N ALA A 14 -18.08 -12.68 3.67
CA ALA A 14 -18.88 -11.74 2.89
C ALA A 14 -18.09 -10.46 2.60
N LEU A 15 -17.42 -9.91 3.61
CA LEU A 15 -16.52 -8.76 3.44
C LEU A 15 -15.34 -9.10 2.54
N ARG A 16 -14.72 -10.28 2.72
CA ARG A 16 -13.63 -10.75 1.85
C ARG A 16 -14.05 -10.73 0.38
N HIS A 17 -15.18 -11.38 0.04
CA HIS A 17 -15.69 -11.40 -1.33
C HIS A 17 -16.08 -10.01 -1.83
N GLU A 18 -16.60 -9.15 -0.97
CA GLU A 18 -16.91 -7.77 -1.31
C GLU A 18 -15.65 -7.00 -1.71
N LEU A 19 -14.60 -7.04 -0.88
CA LEU A 19 -13.34 -6.36 -1.15
C LEU A 19 -12.67 -6.84 -2.43
N ILE A 20 -12.64 -8.15 -2.68
CA ILE A 20 -12.08 -8.73 -3.91
C ILE A 20 -12.85 -8.22 -5.15
N ARG A 21 -14.17 -8.21 -5.11
CA ARG A 21 -14.97 -7.66 -6.24
C ARG A 21 -14.69 -6.18 -6.48
N ARG A 22 -14.57 -5.39 -5.40
CA ARG A 22 -14.28 -3.95 -5.48
C ARG A 22 -12.88 -3.69 -6.01
N ALA A 23 -11.91 -4.50 -5.64
CA ALA A 23 -10.53 -4.37 -6.08
C ALA A 23 -10.30 -4.72 -7.56
N ALA A 24 -11.28 -5.30 -8.25
CA ALA A 24 -11.23 -5.46 -9.71
C ALA A 24 -11.22 -4.09 -10.44
N GLU A 25 -11.84 -3.07 -9.84
CA GLU A 25 -11.79 -1.67 -10.26
C GLU A 25 -11.52 -0.79 -9.03
N PRO A 26 -10.27 -0.77 -8.51
CA PRO A 26 -10.00 -0.21 -7.18
C PRO A 26 -10.23 1.30 -7.09
N ALA A 27 -10.16 2.03 -8.21
CA ALA A 27 -10.49 3.46 -8.30
C ALA A 27 -11.99 3.74 -8.52
N ALA A 28 -12.86 2.71 -8.54
CA ALA A 28 -14.29 2.93 -8.77
C ALA A 28 -14.92 3.79 -7.65
N PRO A 29 -15.89 4.66 -8.00
CA PRO A 29 -16.59 5.47 -7.00
C PRO A 29 -17.18 4.62 -5.86
N GLY A 30 -17.08 5.13 -4.63
CA GLY A 30 -17.59 4.48 -3.41
C GLY A 30 -16.66 3.40 -2.83
N ASN A 31 -15.55 3.03 -3.47
CA ASN A 31 -14.61 2.09 -2.89
C ASN A 31 -13.85 2.68 -1.71
N ALA A 32 -13.43 3.94 -1.83
CA ALA A 32 -12.79 4.68 -0.73
C ALA A 32 -13.73 4.83 0.47
N ASP A 33 -14.98 5.24 0.24
CA ASP A 33 -15.99 5.37 1.29
C ASP A 33 -16.25 4.03 1.98
N ARG A 34 -16.35 2.95 1.21
CA ARG A 34 -16.56 1.61 1.77
C ARG A 34 -15.38 1.14 2.62
N LEU A 35 -14.15 1.41 2.19
CA LEU A 35 -12.98 1.07 3.00
C LEU A 35 -12.95 1.90 4.30
N TRP A 36 -13.34 3.17 4.24
CA TRP A 36 -13.52 4.00 5.42
C TRP A 36 -14.52 3.39 6.40
N ASP A 37 -15.70 3.00 5.90
CA ASP A 37 -16.74 2.33 6.71
C ASP A 37 -16.21 1.04 7.35
N VAL A 38 -15.41 0.24 6.63
CA VAL A 38 -14.79 -0.98 7.16
C VAL A 38 -13.84 -0.67 8.32
N LEU A 39 -13.01 0.37 8.17
CA LEU A 39 -12.09 0.79 9.24
C LEU A 39 -12.85 1.27 10.49
N ASP A 40 -13.99 1.93 10.32
CA ASP A 40 -14.83 2.38 11.43
C ASP A 40 -15.62 1.23 12.06
N GLU A 41 -16.12 0.29 11.26
CA GLU A 41 -16.89 -0.87 11.73
C GLU A 41 -16.06 -1.84 12.57
N TYR A 42 -14.83 -2.13 12.13
CA TYR A 42 -13.97 -3.11 12.79
C TYR A 42 -12.93 -2.46 13.72
N GLU A 43 -12.79 -1.14 13.69
CA GLU A 43 -11.73 -0.38 14.38
C GLU A 43 -10.33 -0.97 14.16
N ALA A 44 -10.12 -1.59 13.00
CA ALA A 44 -8.92 -2.31 12.62
C ALA A 44 -8.73 -2.37 11.10
N TRP A 45 -7.51 -2.64 10.65
CA TRP A 45 -7.25 -3.04 9.28
C TRP A 45 -7.90 -4.40 8.97
N PRO A 46 -8.54 -4.57 7.80
CA PRO A 46 -9.08 -5.87 7.38
C PRO A 46 -7.94 -6.83 7.00
N GLY A 47 -7.30 -7.40 8.01
CA GLY A 47 -6.12 -8.25 7.88
C GLY A 47 -6.44 -9.71 7.58
N PHE A 48 -5.39 -10.54 7.55
CA PHE A 48 -5.47 -11.96 7.19
C PHE A 48 -6.49 -12.75 8.03
N ARG A 49 -6.63 -12.41 9.31
CA ARG A 49 -7.57 -13.10 10.21
C ARG A 49 -9.01 -12.82 9.88
N LEU A 50 -9.30 -11.60 9.40
CA LEU A 50 -10.67 -11.18 9.08
C LEU A 50 -11.06 -11.60 7.66
N VAL A 51 -10.21 -11.31 6.66
CA VAL A 51 -10.57 -11.42 5.23
C VAL A 51 -9.61 -12.27 4.39
N ASP A 52 -8.71 -13.04 5.02
CA ASP A 52 -7.66 -13.80 4.36
C ASP A 52 -6.65 -12.94 3.56
N VAL A 53 -5.66 -13.58 2.95
CA VAL A 53 -4.56 -12.92 2.22
C VAL A 53 -5.07 -12.13 1.01
N ASP A 54 -6.00 -12.69 0.26
CA ASP A 54 -6.54 -12.05 -0.95
C ASP A 54 -7.51 -10.90 -0.63
N GLY A 55 -8.30 -11.00 0.44
CA GLY A 55 -9.13 -9.90 0.92
C GLY A 55 -8.32 -8.73 1.48
N GLU A 56 -7.25 -9.03 2.24
CA GLU A 56 -6.30 -8.01 2.71
C GLU A 56 -5.63 -7.27 1.55
N HIS A 57 -5.13 -8.03 0.56
CA HIS A 57 -4.54 -7.44 -0.64
C HIS A 57 -5.54 -6.57 -1.41
N ALA A 58 -6.81 -7.00 -1.51
CA ALA A 58 -7.88 -6.23 -2.13
C ALA A 58 -8.13 -4.89 -1.39
N ALA A 59 -8.17 -4.90 -0.06
CA ALA A 59 -8.29 -3.69 0.74
C ALA A 59 -7.10 -2.74 0.50
N TRP A 60 -5.89 -3.29 0.45
CA TRP A 60 -4.68 -2.52 0.18
C TRP A 60 -4.71 -1.87 -1.22
N LEU A 61 -5.17 -2.56 -2.26
CA LEU A 61 -5.33 -1.98 -3.61
C LEU A 61 -6.30 -0.78 -3.60
N ILE A 62 -7.41 -0.88 -2.87
CA ILE A 62 -8.36 0.22 -2.71
C ILE A 62 -7.71 1.40 -1.97
N ALA A 63 -6.99 1.14 -0.88
CA ALA A 63 -6.29 2.16 -0.11
C ALA A 63 -5.26 2.94 -0.94
N GLN A 64 -4.53 2.25 -1.83
CA GLN A 64 -3.53 2.86 -2.71
C GLN A 64 -4.12 3.96 -3.61
N LEU A 65 -5.39 3.84 -4.00
CA LEU A 65 -6.07 4.76 -4.92
C LEU A 65 -7.02 5.73 -4.22
N GLY A 66 -7.15 5.62 -2.90
CA GLY A 66 -7.86 6.58 -2.08
C GLY A 66 -7.14 7.93 -1.98
N ASP A 67 -7.82 8.93 -1.44
CA ASP A 67 -7.19 10.20 -1.13
C ASP A 67 -6.19 10.11 0.04
N THR A 68 -5.46 11.19 0.28
CA THR A 68 -4.43 11.20 1.33
C THR A 68 -5.01 11.07 2.73
N GLU A 69 -6.24 11.49 2.94
CA GLU A 69 -6.91 11.37 4.25
C GLU A 69 -7.24 9.91 4.57
N LEU A 70 -7.86 9.20 3.62
CA LEU A 70 -8.07 7.75 3.74
C LEU A 70 -6.75 7.00 3.91
N GLN A 71 -5.72 7.35 3.14
CA GLN A 71 -4.42 6.70 3.22
C GLN A 71 -3.77 6.87 4.61
N ARG A 72 -3.87 8.05 5.22
CA ARG A 72 -3.41 8.26 6.60
C ARG A 72 -4.20 7.43 7.60
N ARG A 73 -5.51 7.38 7.45
CA ARG A 73 -6.38 6.55 8.29
C ARG A 73 -6.02 5.06 8.17
N CYS A 74 -5.80 4.58 6.93
CA CYS A 74 -5.34 3.22 6.68
C CYS A 74 -4.00 2.93 7.37
N LEU A 75 -3.04 3.86 7.35
CA LEU A 75 -1.73 3.68 7.98
C LEU A 75 -1.82 3.43 9.48
N GLU A 76 -2.70 4.14 10.19
CA GLU A 76 -2.90 3.98 11.65
C GLU A 76 -3.29 2.54 11.99
N HIS A 77 -4.18 1.94 11.22
CA HIS A 77 -4.66 0.57 11.44
C HIS A 77 -3.71 -0.49 10.85
N LEU A 78 -3.10 -0.20 9.71
CA LEU A 78 -2.19 -1.11 9.02
C LEU A 78 -0.89 -1.33 9.80
N GLU A 79 -0.36 -0.28 10.46
CA GLU A 79 0.82 -0.40 11.34
C GLU A 79 0.57 -1.43 12.44
N ALA A 80 -0.56 -1.31 13.13
CA ALA A 80 -0.94 -2.27 14.16
C ALA A 80 -1.13 -3.70 13.59
N ALA A 81 -1.75 -3.83 12.41
CA ALA A 81 -1.93 -5.14 11.77
C ALA A 81 -0.58 -5.79 11.42
N VAL A 82 0.38 -5.01 10.91
CA VAL A 82 1.74 -5.50 10.63
C VAL A 82 2.45 -5.97 11.90
N ASP A 83 2.37 -5.21 12.99
CA ASP A 83 2.96 -5.58 14.28
C ASP A 83 2.39 -6.89 14.84
N TRP A 84 1.13 -7.19 14.52
CA TRP A 84 0.45 -8.43 14.90
C TRP A 84 0.66 -9.59 13.90
N GLY A 85 1.36 -9.34 12.77
CA GLY A 85 1.52 -10.32 11.70
C GLY A 85 0.22 -10.61 10.94
N ASP A 86 -0.68 -9.64 10.87
CA ASP A 86 -2.00 -9.73 10.25
C ASP A 86 -2.08 -9.01 8.89
N ALA A 87 -0.97 -8.39 8.47
CA ALA A 87 -0.80 -7.75 7.17
C ALA A 87 0.67 -7.78 6.73
N PRO A 88 0.97 -7.71 5.41
CA PRO A 88 2.34 -7.68 4.93
C PRO A 88 3.03 -6.35 5.28
N PRO A 89 4.26 -6.36 5.86
CA PRO A 89 5.01 -5.13 6.12
C PRO A 89 5.25 -4.29 4.86
N GLY A 90 5.42 -4.93 3.70
CA GLY A 90 5.58 -4.24 2.42
C GLY A 90 4.38 -3.39 2.02
N HIS A 91 3.15 -3.78 2.38
CA HIS A 91 1.96 -2.98 2.15
C HIS A 91 1.98 -1.67 2.94
N TYR A 92 2.38 -1.74 4.22
CA TYR A 92 2.60 -0.56 5.05
C TYR A 92 3.67 0.35 4.45
N ALA A 93 4.84 -0.20 4.08
CA ALA A 93 5.94 0.56 3.50
C ALA A 93 5.52 1.32 2.22
N CYS A 94 4.79 0.66 1.32
CA CYS A 94 4.28 1.30 0.10
C CYS A 94 3.31 2.44 0.40
N LEU A 95 2.42 2.26 1.37
CA LEU A 95 1.44 3.28 1.73
C LEU A 95 2.09 4.48 2.44
N VAL A 96 3.11 4.25 3.28
CA VAL A 96 3.94 5.30 3.89
C VAL A 96 4.57 6.18 2.81
N ASP A 97 5.22 5.55 1.83
CA ASP A 97 5.87 6.28 0.74
C ASP A 97 4.88 7.10 -0.07
N ARG A 98 3.69 6.55 -0.31
CA ARG A 98 2.63 7.22 -1.05
C ARG A 98 2.13 8.48 -0.35
N VAL A 99 1.87 8.39 0.95
CA VAL A 99 1.46 9.55 1.76
C VAL A 99 2.57 10.59 1.77
N ARG A 100 3.84 10.19 1.97
CA ARG A 100 4.98 11.10 1.95
C ARG A 100 5.12 11.81 0.61
N MET A 101 4.96 11.09 -0.51
CA MET A 101 4.99 11.67 -1.84
C MET A 101 3.85 12.70 -2.05
N ALA A 102 2.64 12.38 -1.62
CA ALA A 102 1.49 13.31 -1.68
C ALA A 102 1.72 14.58 -0.84
N GLU A 103 2.52 14.50 0.20
CA GLU A 103 2.95 15.62 1.05
C GLU A 103 4.19 16.37 0.51
N GLY A 104 4.70 15.99 -0.66
CA GLY A 104 5.92 16.57 -1.24
C GLY A 104 7.21 16.16 -0.52
N ARG A 105 7.18 15.13 0.30
CA ARG A 105 8.32 14.65 1.11
C ARG A 105 9.06 13.51 0.40
N PRO A 106 10.37 13.36 0.60
CA PRO A 106 11.09 12.18 0.13
C PRO A 106 10.51 10.90 0.72
N GLN A 107 10.41 9.85 -0.08
CA GLN A 107 9.95 8.54 0.36
C GLN A 107 11.02 7.80 1.20
N LEU A 108 10.63 6.77 1.95
CA LEU A 108 11.53 6.01 2.82
C LEU A 108 12.02 4.71 2.19
N TYR A 109 11.17 4.06 1.39
CA TYR A 109 11.39 2.70 0.90
C TYR A 109 11.62 2.62 -0.62
N GLY A 110 11.43 3.71 -1.36
CA GLY A 110 11.60 3.73 -2.81
C GLY A 110 10.54 2.93 -3.56
N SER A 111 9.31 2.91 -3.05
CA SER A 111 8.21 2.15 -3.66
C SER A 111 7.43 2.94 -4.72
N GLN A 112 7.58 4.27 -4.75
CA GLN A 112 6.86 5.16 -5.67
C GLN A 112 7.78 5.65 -6.79
N PHE A 113 7.27 5.63 -8.02
CA PHE A 113 8.00 6.02 -9.22
C PHE A 113 7.23 7.11 -9.98
N VAL A 114 7.96 7.92 -10.73
CA VAL A 114 7.42 8.97 -11.60
C VAL A 114 8.06 8.89 -12.97
N VAL A 115 7.38 9.40 -13.98
CA VAL A 115 7.95 9.53 -15.32
C VAL A 115 8.68 10.86 -15.40
N ALA A 116 10.00 10.83 -15.59
CA ALA A 116 10.82 12.02 -15.79
C ALA A 116 10.51 12.69 -17.15
N ALA A 117 10.93 13.94 -17.33
CA ALA A 117 10.71 14.73 -18.55
C ALA A 117 11.21 14.04 -19.85
N GLY A 118 12.20 13.14 -19.74
CA GLY A 118 12.70 12.32 -20.86
C GLY A 118 11.95 11.01 -21.08
N GLY A 119 10.85 10.75 -20.39
CA GLY A 119 10.05 9.50 -20.49
C GLY A 119 10.62 8.31 -19.70
N ALA A 120 11.72 8.49 -18.96
CA ALA A 120 12.27 7.45 -18.12
C ALA A 120 11.49 7.32 -16.81
N LEU A 121 11.25 6.07 -16.38
CA LEU A 121 10.66 5.80 -15.07
C LEU A 121 11.76 5.89 -14.01
N VAL A 122 11.57 6.78 -13.03
CA VAL A 122 12.54 7.01 -11.96
C VAL A 122 11.85 6.96 -10.60
N PRO A 123 12.51 6.52 -9.52
CA PRO A 123 11.93 6.61 -8.19
C PRO A 123 11.74 8.07 -7.77
N TRP A 124 10.64 8.35 -7.07
CA TRP A 124 10.48 9.62 -6.34
C TRP A 124 11.67 9.81 -5.38
N PRO A 125 12.11 11.04 -5.07
CA PRO A 125 13.24 11.27 -4.16
C PRO A 125 13.17 10.43 -2.89
N ILE A 126 14.29 9.79 -2.54
CA ILE A 126 14.40 8.88 -1.39
C ILE A 126 15.22 9.54 -0.28
N GLU A 127 14.70 9.49 0.94
CA GLU A 127 15.42 9.93 2.13
C GLU A 127 16.56 8.95 2.45
N ARG A 128 17.80 9.45 2.51
CA ARG A 128 19.01 8.63 2.73
C ARG A 128 19.06 7.39 1.84
N PRO A 129 19.22 7.56 0.52
CA PRO A 129 19.16 6.47 -0.45
C PRO A 129 20.23 5.39 -0.20
N GLU A 130 21.35 5.72 0.42
CA GLU A 130 22.44 4.79 0.76
C GLU A 130 22.03 3.69 1.77
N THR A 131 20.94 3.90 2.49
CA THR A 131 20.40 2.92 3.47
C THR A 131 19.03 2.37 3.10
N VAL A 132 18.53 2.66 1.90
CA VAL A 132 17.19 2.26 1.48
C VAL A 132 16.99 0.75 1.51
N ASP A 133 17.97 -0.02 1.03
CA ASP A 133 17.85 -1.48 0.97
C ASP A 133 17.84 -2.13 2.37
N VAL A 134 18.47 -1.52 3.35
CA VAL A 134 18.37 -1.96 4.76
C VAL A 134 16.94 -1.78 5.28
N ARG A 135 16.30 -0.65 4.97
CA ARG A 135 14.90 -0.41 5.33
C ARG A 135 13.97 -1.37 4.60
N ARG A 136 14.20 -1.57 3.30
CA ARG A 136 13.42 -2.48 2.46
C ARG A 136 13.47 -3.91 2.96
N ALA A 137 14.66 -4.42 3.30
CA ALA A 137 14.83 -5.77 3.83
C ALA A 137 14.02 -6.00 5.11
N ARG A 138 13.95 -5.00 6.02
CA ARG A 138 13.14 -5.07 7.24
C ARG A 138 11.64 -5.17 6.97
N MET A 139 11.19 -4.68 5.81
CA MET A 139 9.79 -4.74 5.37
C MET A 139 9.53 -5.91 4.42
N GLY A 140 10.47 -6.86 4.29
CA GLY A 140 10.33 -8.00 3.39
C GLY A 140 10.32 -7.63 1.90
N MET A 141 10.82 -6.45 1.55
CA MET A 141 10.85 -5.95 0.16
C MET A 141 12.16 -6.34 -0.54
N GLN A 142 12.07 -6.59 -1.83
CA GLN A 142 13.24 -6.81 -2.69
C GLN A 142 14.16 -5.56 -2.72
N PRO A 143 15.47 -5.69 -2.98
CA PRO A 143 16.36 -4.55 -3.19
C PRO A 143 15.80 -3.56 -4.23
N LEU A 144 16.06 -2.26 -4.04
CA LEU A 144 15.50 -1.20 -4.88
C LEU A 144 15.82 -1.41 -6.36
N ALA A 145 17.06 -1.77 -6.68
CA ALA A 145 17.49 -2.00 -8.07
C ALA A 145 16.70 -3.13 -8.76
N VAL A 146 16.33 -4.18 -8.02
CA VAL A 146 15.52 -5.29 -8.53
C VAL A 146 14.10 -4.80 -8.84
N GLN A 147 13.49 -4.08 -7.94
CA GLN A 147 12.16 -3.51 -8.17
C GLN A 147 12.17 -2.51 -9.31
N GLN A 148 13.14 -1.62 -9.38
CA GLN A 148 13.24 -0.63 -10.44
C GLN A 148 13.33 -1.32 -11.81
N THR A 149 14.18 -2.34 -11.96
CA THR A 149 14.29 -3.09 -13.21
C THR A 149 12.97 -3.74 -13.63
N ALA A 150 12.22 -4.31 -12.65
CA ALA A 150 10.91 -4.90 -12.92
C ALA A 150 9.88 -3.83 -13.34
N MET A 151 9.86 -2.69 -12.66
CA MET A 151 8.96 -1.57 -12.97
C MET A 151 9.26 -0.95 -14.35
N GLU A 152 10.54 -0.82 -14.70
CA GLU A 152 10.95 -0.31 -16.02
C GLU A 152 10.55 -1.27 -17.15
N ALA A 153 10.65 -2.58 -16.93
CA ALA A 153 10.20 -3.59 -17.88
C ALA A 153 8.68 -3.53 -18.08
N GLU A 154 7.91 -3.48 -16.98
CA GLU A 154 6.45 -3.37 -17.03
C GLU A 154 6.00 -2.07 -17.72
N TYR A 155 6.65 -0.95 -17.41
CA TYR A 155 6.37 0.34 -18.05
C TYR A 155 6.65 0.33 -19.56
N ARG A 156 7.72 -0.35 -19.99
CA ARG A 156 8.07 -0.50 -21.40
C ARG A 156 7.06 -1.34 -22.16
N ASP A 157 6.58 -2.41 -21.55
CA ASP A 157 5.73 -3.40 -22.21
C ASP A 157 4.24 -2.98 -22.22
N HIS A 158 3.77 -2.25 -21.20
CA HIS A 158 2.35 -1.93 -21.00
C HIS A 158 2.02 -0.44 -21.00
N GLY A 159 3.00 0.46 -21.12
CA GLY A 159 2.81 1.88 -20.97
C GLY A 159 2.78 2.30 -19.49
N ALA A 160 1.83 3.10 -19.05
CA ALA A 160 1.77 3.51 -17.65
C ALA A 160 1.63 2.30 -16.73
N PRO A 161 2.45 2.17 -15.67
CA PRO A 161 2.26 1.13 -14.68
C PRO A 161 0.83 1.22 -14.09
N CYS A 162 0.28 0.08 -13.64
CA CYS A 162 -1.05 0.01 -13.01
C CYS A 162 -1.17 0.81 -11.68
N TRP A 163 -0.09 1.43 -11.24
CA TRP A 163 -0.04 2.42 -10.17
C TRP A 163 -0.28 3.81 -10.75
N PRO A 164 -1.04 4.68 -10.09
CA PRO A 164 -1.12 6.06 -10.52
C PRO A 164 0.26 6.71 -10.45
N VAL A 165 0.88 6.83 -11.61
CA VAL A 165 2.06 7.69 -11.79
C VAL A 165 1.54 9.12 -11.69
N THR A 166 1.73 9.74 -10.55
CA THR A 166 1.43 11.17 -10.41
C THR A 166 2.45 11.93 -11.24
N SER A 167 1.97 12.62 -12.29
CA SER A 167 2.79 13.65 -12.93
C SER A 167 3.18 14.67 -11.86
N PRO A 168 4.44 15.09 -11.76
CA PRO A 168 4.79 16.19 -10.89
C PRO A 168 3.96 17.39 -11.31
N HIS A 169 3.17 17.96 -10.40
CA HIS A 169 2.54 19.24 -10.64
C HIS A 169 3.66 20.25 -10.92
N PRO A 170 3.62 20.99 -12.05
CA PRO A 170 4.51 22.11 -12.23
C PRO A 170 4.11 23.17 -11.20
N GLY A 171 5.01 23.43 -10.24
CA GLY A 171 4.95 24.57 -9.34
C GLY A 171 5.24 25.87 -10.09
#